data_7762ba99243dfe71396076849e167c10
#
_entry.id   7762ba99243dfe71396076849e167c10
#
_cell.length_a   1.000
_cell.length_b   1.000
_cell.length_c   1.000
_cell.angle_alpha   90.00
_cell.angle_beta   90.00
_cell.angle_gamma   90.00
#
_symmetry.space_group_name_H-M   'P 1'
#
loop_
_entity.id
_entity.type
_entity.pdbx_description
1 polymer ?
#
loop_
_entity_poly.entity_id
_entity_poly.type
_entity_poly.pdbx_seq_one_letter_code
_entity_poly.pdbx_strand_id
1 'polypeptide(L)'
;LTAVLPPAVTSKLGTGRAFRSDEIEEIGQFAYLYLYDRDGRCRAKKLPGCAWQLFVFDCMGRTVFSQDGEQRRRGEWVFTLRDRFGRDCVTGLCKASFDVLRQGTPDFFMHAVRDDTAKDLYGYTTESSHDVSIVSSKILHVCYYDNYSFVGGPRFPDHAFAYRQDDGYGNRYAASATTFLTGELTAVLGIAKDTTFIGHVYYYDDRGQVVQSCASNILGGYDREDTRYDFTGNVTARRVRHSTVGITEEHAYTYDQAGRLLTETMRLNGGNEVTLSERTYDEVGRLASIG
;
A
#
# COMPACT_ATOMS: atom_id res chain seq x y z
N LEU A 1 -29.13 -13.25 -2.52
CA LEU A 1 -28.04 -14.07 -3.04
C LEU A 1 -28.06 -14.02 -4.57
N THR A 2 -26.95 -13.67 -5.18
CA THR A 2 -26.73 -13.73 -6.63
C THR A 2 -25.68 -14.78 -6.92
N ALA A 3 -25.92 -15.62 -7.94
CA ALA A 3 -25.00 -16.66 -8.34
C ALA A 3 -24.63 -16.52 -9.82
N VAL A 4 -23.35 -16.73 -10.15
CA VAL A 4 -22.88 -16.92 -11.51
C VAL A 4 -22.48 -18.39 -11.67
N LEU A 5 -23.18 -19.09 -12.55
CA LEU A 5 -23.01 -20.52 -12.77
C LEU A 5 -22.12 -20.75 -13.99
N PRO A 6 -21.01 -21.47 -13.87
CA PRO A 6 -20.23 -21.87 -15.03
C PRO A 6 -20.97 -22.90 -15.89
N PRO A 7 -20.65 -23.02 -17.20
CA PRO A 7 -21.36 -23.93 -18.13
C PRO A 7 -21.43 -25.38 -17.67
N ALA A 8 -20.40 -25.88 -16.99
CA ALA A 8 -20.35 -27.24 -16.46
C ALA A 8 -21.43 -27.52 -15.38
N VAL A 9 -21.89 -26.49 -14.68
CA VAL A 9 -22.96 -26.59 -13.66
C VAL A 9 -24.32 -26.41 -14.29
N THR A 10 -24.49 -25.50 -15.24
CA THR A 10 -25.77 -25.25 -15.92
C THR A 10 -26.23 -26.45 -16.70
N SER A 11 -25.33 -27.25 -17.28
CA SER A 11 -25.66 -28.49 -17.98
C SER A 11 -26.26 -29.59 -17.06
N LYS A 12 -25.90 -29.58 -15.76
CA LYS A 12 -26.40 -30.54 -14.78
C LYS A 12 -27.74 -30.13 -14.14
N LEU A 13 -27.97 -28.82 -14.04
CA LEU A 13 -29.10 -28.29 -13.27
C LEU A 13 -30.39 -28.06 -14.07
N GLY A 14 -30.32 -28.07 -15.40
CA GLY A 14 -31.45 -27.74 -16.26
C GLY A 14 -31.87 -26.26 -16.12
N THR A 15 -32.63 -25.75 -17.06
CA THR A 15 -33.12 -24.38 -17.08
C THR A 15 -34.50 -24.26 -16.40
N GLY A 16 -34.70 -23.26 -15.57
CA GLY A 16 -36.03 -22.77 -15.21
C GLY A 16 -36.62 -23.23 -13.88
N ARG A 17 -35.86 -23.77 -12.93
CA ARG A 17 -36.37 -24.13 -11.59
C ARG A 17 -35.63 -23.43 -10.45
N ALA A 18 -36.27 -23.29 -9.30
CA ALA A 18 -35.62 -22.89 -8.05
C ALA A 18 -34.72 -24.03 -7.54
N PHE A 19 -33.54 -23.65 -7.01
CA PHE A 19 -32.60 -24.62 -6.42
C PHE A 19 -33.08 -25.08 -5.05
N ARG A 20 -32.86 -26.38 -4.73
CA ARG A 20 -33.06 -26.91 -3.39
C ARG A 20 -31.84 -26.58 -2.50
N SER A 21 -32.05 -26.62 -1.18
CA SER A 21 -31.00 -26.32 -0.21
C SER A 21 -29.80 -27.27 -0.26
N ASP A 22 -30.04 -28.55 -0.56
CA ASP A 22 -29.02 -29.59 -0.78
C ASP A 22 -28.21 -29.36 -2.05
N GLU A 23 -28.86 -28.89 -3.11
CA GLU A 23 -28.20 -28.51 -4.37
C GLU A 23 -27.32 -27.24 -4.22
N ILE A 24 -27.65 -26.38 -3.27
CA ILE A 24 -26.84 -25.14 -3.01
C ILE A 24 -25.42 -25.47 -2.54
N GLU A 25 -25.24 -26.53 -1.78
CA GLU A 25 -23.91 -26.95 -1.31
C GLU A 25 -23.05 -27.48 -2.47
N GLU A 26 -23.63 -28.33 -3.33
CA GLU A 26 -22.96 -28.83 -4.53
C GLU A 26 -22.65 -27.70 -5.55
N ILE A 27 -23.64 -26.82 -5.80
CA ILE A 27 -23.50 -25.64 -6.64
C ILE A 27 -22.39 -24.73 -6.06
N GLY A 28 -22.33 -24.56 -4.73
CA GLY A 28 -21.38 -23.73 -4.04
C GLY A 28 -19.92 -24.12 -4.24
N GLN A 29 -19.64 -25.35 -4.67
CA GLN A 29 -18.27 -25.77 -5.02
C GLN A 29 -17.82 -25.22 -6.37
N PHE A 30 -18.73 -24.94 -7.29
CA PHE A 30 -18.42 -24.55 -8.67
C PHE A 30 -18.95 -23.18 -9.06
N ALA A 31 -19.84 -22.59 -8.29
CA ALA A 31 -20.46 -21.30 -8.58
C ALA A 31 -19.75 -20.12 -7.88
N TYR A 32 -19.84 -18.95 -8.52
CA TYR A 32 -19.54 -17.68 -7.86
C TYR A 32 -20.80 -17.21 -7.15
N LEU A 33 -20.73 -17.01 -5.83
CA LEU A 33 -21.86 -16.57 -5.02
C LEU A 33 -21.60 -15.21 -4.41
N TYR A 34 -22.63 -14.34 -4.41
CA TYR A 34 -22.55 -12.99 -3.88
C TYR A 34 -23.75 -12.70 -2.99
N LEU A 35 -23.51 -12.07 -1.85
CA LEU A 35 -24.52 -11.51 -0.97
C LEU A 35 -24.37 -10.00 -0.92
N TYR A 36 -25.44 -9.30 -1.25
CA TYR A 36 -25.50 -7.85 -1.22
C TYR A 36 -26.35 -7.37 -0.04
N ASP A 37 -26.02 -6.20 0.49
CA ASP A 37 -26.85 -5.49 1.45
C ASP A 37 -27.97 -4.70 0.74
N ARG A 38 -28.73 -3.92 1.52
CA ARG A 38 -29.84 -3.10 0.98
C ARG A 38 -29.35 -1.97 0.09
N ASP A 39 -28.12 -1.53 0.27
CA ASP A 39 -27.47 -0.46 -0.52
C ASP A 39 -26.75 -1.00 -1.76
N GLY A 40 -26.86 -2.31 -2.04
CA GLY A 40 -26.22 -2.94 -3.19
C GLY A 40 -24.73 -3.24 -3.01
N ARG A 41 -24.18 -3.13 -1.78
CA ARG A 41 -22.78 -3.44 -1.50
C ARG A 41 -22.61 -4.95 -1.28
N CYS A 42 -21.55 -5.53 -1.86
CA CYS A 42 -21.26 -6.96 -1.72
C CYS A 42 -20.70 -7.28 -0.31
N ARG A 43 -21.55 -7.74 0.59
CA ARG A 43 -21.18 -8.11 1.97
C ARG A 43 -20.46 -9.44 2.09
N ALA A 44 -20.69 -10.34 1.16
CA ALA A 44 -19.98 -11.61 1.12
C ALA A 44 -19.88 -12.12 -0.31
N LYS A 45 -18.74 -12.72 -0.63
CA LYS A 45 -18.55 -13.44 -1.89
C LYS A 45 -17.90 -14.79 -1.63
N LYS A 46 -18.23 -15.75 -2.49
CA LYS A 46 -17.61 -17.07 -2.49
C LYS A 46 -17.17 -17.40 -3.91
N LEU A 47 -15.91 -17.71 -4.07
CA LEU A 47 -15.36 -18.22 -5.31
C LEU A 47 -15.47 -19.74 -5.35
N PRO A 48 -15.46 -20.37 -6.54
CA PRO A 48 -15.44 -21.83 -6.67
C PRO A 48 -14.33 -22.47 -5.84
N GLY A 49 -14.67 -23.49 -5.07
CA GLY A 49 -13.72 -24.21 -4.21
C GLY A 49 -13.20 -23.44 -2.98
N CYS A 50 -13.56 -22.17 -2.82
CA CYS A 50 -13.11 -21.32 -1.71
C CYS A 50 -14.20 -21.20 -0.62
N ALA A 51 -13.78 -20.85 0.59
CA ALA A 51 -14.69 -20.42 1.64
C ALA A 51 -15.23 -19.01 1.36
N TRP A 52 -16.31 -18.62 2.05
CA TRP A 52 -16.86 -17.28 1.99
C TRP A 52 -15.83 -16.23 2.45
N GLN A 53 -15.69 -15.16 1.69
CA GLN A 53 -15.03 -13.92 2.09
C GLN A 53 -16.10 -12.91 2.52
N LEU A 54 -15.94 -12.31 3.70
CA LEU A 54 -16.88 -11.38 4.32
C LEU A 54 -16.31 -9.97 4.31
N PHE A 55 -17.19 -8.97 4.20
CA PHE A 55 -16.86 -7.56 4.22
C PHE A 55 -17.80 -6.80 5.14
N VAL A 56 -17.24 -5.87 5.90
CA VAL A 56 -17.98 -4.92 6.75
C VAL A 56 -17.68 -3.52 6.26
N PHE A 57 -18.72 -2.77 5.97
CA PHE A 57 -18.63 -1.42 5.45
C PHE A 57 -19.00 -0.39 6.52
N ASP A 58 -18.37 0.79 6.44
CA ASP A 58 -18.80 1.96 7.18
C ASP A 58 -20.03 2.63 6.53
N CYS A 59 -20.56 3.67 7.17
CA CYS A 59 -21.70 4.44 6.66
C CYS A 59 -21.40 5.14 5.31
N MET A 60 -20.13 5.35 4.98
CA MET A 60 -19.69 5.91 3.69
C MET A 60 -19.47 4.85 2.61
N GLY A 61 -19.75 3.57 2.90
CA GLY A 61 -19.57 2.45 1.96
C GLY A 61 -18.13 1.96 1.80
N ARG A 62 -17.21 2.35 2.68
CA ARG A 62 -15.82 1.92 2.66
C ARG A 62 -15.67 0.64 3.49
N THR A 63 -14.91 -0.33 2.98
CA THR A 63 -14.62 -1.56 3.74
C THR A 63 -13.72 -1.24 4.94
N VAL A 64 -14.19 -1.54 6.14
CA VAL A 64 -13.42 -1.40 7.39
C VAL A 64 -12.85 -2.76 7.83
N PHE A 65 -13.64 -3.83 7.72
CA PHE A 65 -13.17 -5.18 8.05
C PHE A 65 -13.43 -6.15 6.89
N SER A 66 -12.50 -7.09 6.71
CA SER A 66 -12.69 -8.23 5.82
C SER A 66 -12.18 -9.51 6.46
N GLN A 67 -12.76 -10.65 6.05
CA GLN A 67 -12.37 -11.95 6.58
C GLN A 67 -12.51 -13.03 5.51
N ASP A 68 -11.45 -13.78 5.24
CA ASP A 68 -11.47 -14.98 4.44
C ASP A 68 -11.69 -16.25 5.29
N GLY A 69 -11.68 -17.44 4.66
CA GLY A 69 -11.91 -18.70 5.35
C GLY A 69 -10.81 -19.08 6.34
N GLU A 70 -9.54 -18.73 6.04
CA GLU A 70 -8.40 -18.98 6.92
C GLU A 70 -8.43 -18.08 8.14
N GLN A 71 -8.67 -16.80 7.92
CA GLN A 71 -8.83 -15.81 8.99
C GLN A 71 -9.97 -16.20 9.92
N ARG A 72 -11.09 -16.71 9.36
CA ARG A 72 -12.23 -17.18 10.15
C ARG A 72 -11.87 -18.36 11.04
N ARG A 73 -11.06 -19.31 10.57
CA ARG A 73 -10.59 -20.43 11.40
C ARG A 73 -9.73 -19.96 12.56
N ARG A 74 -8.98 -18.88 12.38
CA ARG A 74 -8.13 -18.26 13.41
C ARG A 74 -8.86 -17.23 14.27
N GLY A 75 -10.11 -16.90 13.96
CA GLY A 75 -10.87 -15.84 14.62
C GLY A 75 -10.32 -14.45 14.36
N GLU A 76 -9.63 -14.24 13.23
CA GLU A 76 -8.98 -13.01 12.84
C GLU A 76 -9.76 -12.27 11.75
N TRP A 77 -9.61 -10.94 11.73
CA TRP A 77 -10.10 -10.05 10.69
C TRP A 77 -8.97 -9.16 10.18
N VAL A 78 -8.95 -8.89 8.89
CA VAL A 78 -8.20 -7.75 8.37
C VAL A 78 -9.02 -6.50 8.65
N PHE A 79 -8.40 -5.48 9.24
CA PHE A 79 -8.98 -4.15 9.35
C PHE A 79 -8.19 -3.14 8.54
N THR A 80 -8.88 -2.12 8.03
CA THR A 80 -8.28 -0.95 7.39
C THR A 80 -8.93 0.30 7.96
N LEU A 81 -8.14 1.08 8.70
CA LEU A 81 -8.55 2.36 9.24
C LEU A 81 -8.14 3.48 8.30
N ARG A 82 -9.09 4.36 8.03
CA ARG A 82 -8.90 5.53 7.18
C ARG A 82 -9.04 6.80 7.99
N ASP A 83 -8.36 7.84 7.58
CA ASP A 83 -8.59 9.16 8.14
C ASP A 83 -9.94 9.75 7.65
N ARG A 84 -10.23 10.97 8.10
CA ARG A 84 -11.46 11.69 7.71
C ARG A 84 -11.48 12.08 6.23
N PHE A 85 -10.33 12.08 5.55
CA PHE A 85 -10.21 12.30 4.11
C PHE A 85 -10.37 11.02 3.28
N GLY A 86 -10.45 9.86 3.93
CA GLY A 86 -10.61 8.55 3.29
C GLY A 86 -9.28 7.89 2.88
N ARG A 87 -8.13 8.43 3.30
CA ARG A 87 -6.81 7.87 3.03
C ARG A 87 -6.54 6.70 3.99
N ASP A 88 -5.99 5.60 3.48
CA ASP A 88 -5.64 4.43 4.29
C ASP A 88 -4.49 4.77 5.25
N CYS A 89 -4.71 4.65 6.55
CA CYS A 89 -3.72 4.99 7.58
C CYS A 89 -3.13 3.75 8.24
N VAL A 90 -3.96 2.79 8.65
CA VAL A 90 -3.52 1.60 9.37
C VAL A 90 -4.24 0.38 8.84
N THR A 91 -3.48 -0.63 8.43
CA THR A 91 -4.01 -1.95 8.07
C THR A 91 -3.37 -3.01 8.95
N GLY A 92 -4.18 -3.94 9.43
CA GLY A 92 -3.69 -5.00 10.30
C GLY A 92 -4.65 -6.17 10.46
N LEU A 93 -4.25 -7.12 11.30
CA LEU A 93 -5.08 -8.24 11.73
C LEU A 93 -5.52 -7.99 13.17
N CYS A 94 -6.78 -8.24 13.47
CA CYS A 94 -7.32 -8.12 14.83
C CYS A 94 -8.28 -9.25 15.15
N LYS A 95 -8.58 -9.42 16.43
CA LYS A 95 -9.73 -10.18 16.90
C LYS A 95 -10.83 -9.18 17.23
N ALA A 96 -11.90 -9.16 16.46
CA ALA A 96 -13.05 -8.31 16.71
C ALA A 96 -14.26 -9.15 17.10
N SER A 97 -15.09 -8.65 18.05
CA SER A 97 -16.32 -9.32 18.40
C SER A 97 -17.38 -9.08 17.32
N PHE A 98 -18.10 -10.14 16.97
CA PHE A 98 -18.93 -10.21 15.77
C PHE A 98 -20.28 -9.49 15.84
N ASP A 99 -20.80 -9.22 17.02
CA ASP A 99 -22.22 -8.83 17.15
C ASP A 99 -22.51 -7.46 16.54
N VAL A 100 -21.55 -6.53 16.62
CA VAL A 100 -21.66 -5.22 15.97
C VAL A 100 -21.44 -5.34 14.45
N LEU A 101 -20.57 -6.26 14.02
CA LEU A 101 -20.19 -6.42 12.61
C LEU A 101 -21.23 -7.17 11.79
N ARG A 102 -22.04 -8.04 12.42
CA ARG A 102 -23.09 -8.82 11.74
C ARG A 102 -24.30 -8.01 11.35
N GLN A 103 -24.64 -6.98 12.10
CA GLN A 103 -25.94 -6.29 11.94
C GLN A 103 -25.90 -5.13 10.95
N GLY A 104 -24.70 -4.65 10.55
CA GLY A 104 -24.55 -3.53 9.59
C GLY A 104 -25.36 -2.34 10.06
N THR A 105 -24.92 -1.65 11.11
CA THR A 105 -25.60 -0.44 11.56
C THR A 105 -25.43 0.66 10.51
N PRO A 106 -26.52 1.34 10.09
CA PRO A 106 -26.46 2.39 9.08
C PRO A 106 -25.46 3.50 9.38
N ASP A 107 -25.18 3.73 10.68
CA ASP A 107 -24.36 4.82 11.18
C ASP A 107 -22.97 4.37 11.64
N PHE A 108 -22.53 3.16 11.27
CA PHE A 108 -21.22 2.68 11.66
C PHE A 108 -20.12 3.47 10.97
N PHE A 109 -19.20 4.04 11.75
CA PHE A 109 -17.92 4.55 11.24
C PHE A 109 -16.78 4.15 12.18
N MET A 110 -15.59 4.06 11.63
CA MET A 110 -14.34 3.86 12.36
C MET A 110 -13.21 4.54 11.61
N HIS A 111 -12.61 5.56 12.22
CA HIS A 111 -11.55 6.38 11.63
C HIS A 111 -10.25 6.27 12.40
N ALA A 112 -9.14 6.43 11.67
CA ALA A 112 -7.84 6.70 12.25
C ALA A 112 -7.73 8.21 12.55
N VAL A 113 -7.29 8.53 13.76
CA VAL A 113 -6.95 9.90 14.17
C VAL A 113 -5.47 9.94 14.48
N ARG A 114 -4.74 10.88 13.88
CA ARG A 114 -3.32 11.06 14.13
C ARG A 114 -3.07 11.46 15.59
N ASP A 115 -2.23 10.70 16.29
CA ASP A 115 -1.77 10.97 17.65
C ASP A 115 -0.34 10.44 17.79
N ASP A 116 0.63 11.33 17.71
CA ASP A 116 2.06 10.96 17.75
C ASP A 116 2.49 10.35 19.09
N THR A 117 1.66 10.43 20.13
CA THR A 117 1.89 9.81 21.42
C THR A 117 1.37 8.37 21.51
N ALA A 118 0.49 7.97 20.59
CA ALA A 118 -0.12 6.64 20.55
C ALA A 118 0.88 5.57 20.10
N LYS A 119 1.03 4.52 20.91
CA LYS A 119 2.00 3.43 20.64
C LYS A 119 1.38 2.23 19.92
N ASP A 120 0.13 1.91 20.21
CA ASP A 120 -0.51 0.66 19.78
C ASP A 120 -0.75 0.58 18.28
N LEU A 121 -1.07 1.70 17.64
CA LEU A 121 -1.28 1.82 16.21
C LEU A 121 -0.23 2.73 15.54
N TYR A 122 0.98 2.78 16.09
CA TYR A 122 2.14 3.48 15.52
C TYR A 122 1.88 4.96 15.20
N GLY A 123 1.29 5.69 16.13
CA GLY A 123 0.99 7.12 15.99
C GLY A 123 -0.42 7.41 15.50
N TYR A 124 -1.33 6.45 15.68
CA TYR A 124 -2.76 6.63 15.44
C TYR A 124 -3.58 6.12 16.61
N THR A 125 -4.74 6.73 16.80
CA THR A 125 -5.84 6.25 17.64
C THR A 125 -7.07 5.98 16.78
N THR A 126 -8.08 5.36 17.35
CA THR A 126 -9.35 5.09 16.66
C THR A 126 -10.46 5.97 17.21
N GLU A 127 -11.27 6.53 16.31
CA GLU A 127 -12.57 7.13 16.62
C GLU A 127 -13.66 6.28 15.98
N SER A 128 -14.63 5.79 16.75
CA SER A 128 -15.68 4.90 16.25
C SER A 128 -17.04 5.30 16.83
N SER A 129 -18.11 5.13 16.05
CA SER A 129 -19.50 5.34 16.50
C SER A 129 -20.00 4.22 17.42
N HIS A 130 -19.31 3.10 17.46
CA HIS A 130 -19.66 1.92 18.25
C HIS A 130 -18.45 1.45 19.05
N ASP A 131 -18.70 0.76 20.16
CA ASP A 131 -17.63 0.16 20.96
C ASP A 131 -17.05 -1.07 20.26
N VAL A 132 -16.21 -0.82 19.24
CA VAL A 132 -15.46 -1.84 18.50
C VAL A 132 -14.02 -1.77 18.96
N SER A 133 -13.62 -2.73 19.78
CA SER A 133 -12.22 -2.86 20.19
C SER A 133 -11.43 -3.68 19.19
N ILE A 134 -10.33 -3.13 18.70
CA ILE A 134 -9.31 -3.86 17.92
C ILE A 134 -8.34 -4.49 18.92
N VAL A 135 -8.74 -5.65 19.45
CA VAL A 135 -7.94 -6.36 20.46
C VAL A 135 -6.85 -7.20 19.80
N SER A 136 -5.66 -7.22 20.42
CA SER A 136 -4.51 -8.04 19.97
C SER A 136 -4.19 -7.84 18.50
N SER A 137 -4.17 -6.59 18.06
CA SER A 137 -3.89 -6.26 16.67
C SER A 137 -2.44 -6.57 16.29
N LYS A 138 -2.27 -7.16 15.11
CA LYS A 138 -0.99 -7.28 14.42
C LYS A 138 -1.01 -6.28 13.27
N ILE A 139 -0.24 -5.22 13.38
CA ILE A 139 -0.15 -4.21 12.33
C ILE A 139 0.64 -4.76 11.15
N LEU A 140 0.11 -4.56 9.95
CA LEU A 140 0.72 -4.98 8.69
C LEU A 140 1.29 -3.80 7.92
N HIS A 141 0.56 -2.67 7.93
CA HIS A 141 0.95 -1.49 7.18
C HIS A 141 0.45 -0.23 7.87
N VAL A 142 1.27 0.82 7.87
CA VAL A 142 0.92 2.15 8.37
C VAL A 142 1.38 3.19 7.37
N CYS A 143 0.50 4.13 7.02
CA CYS A 143 0.81 5.28 6.17
C CYS A 143 0.75 6.57 6.98
N TYR A 144 1.71 7.45 6.78
CA TYR A 144 1.79 8.78 7.39
C TYR A 144 1.62 9.84 6.31
N TYR A 145 0.86 10.89 6.61
CA TYR A 145 0.53 11.96 5.67
C TYR A 145 0.82 13.33 6.28
N ASP A 146 0.90 14.32 5.42
CA ASP A 146 0.85 15.76 5.72
C ASP A 146 2.07 16.35 6.42
N ASN A 147 2.82 15.58 7.22
CA ASN A 147 3.97 16.09 7.98
C ASN A 147 4.97 14.97 8.28
N TYR A 148 6.06 15.33 8.99
CA TYR A 148 7.15 14.41 9.34
C TYR A 148 7.33 14.27 10.86
N SER A 149 6.28 14.48 11.65
CA SER A 149 6.35 14.40 13.12
C SER A 149 6.77 13.02 13.66
N PHE A 150 6.59 11.96 12.86
CA PHE A 150 7.00 10.60 13.19
C PHE A 150 8.51 10.34 13.01
N VAL A 151 9.24 11.19 12.25
CA VAL A 151 10.69 11.11 12.10
C VAL A 151 11.36 11.55 13.41
N GLY A 152 12.40 10.85 13.83
CA GLY A 152 13.01 10.96 15.17
C GLY A 152 12.45 9.95 16.16
N GLY A 153 11.34 9.28 15.84
CA GLY A 153 10.78 8.20 16.64
C GLY A 153 11.51 6.86 16.49
N PRO A 154 11.15 5.85 17.30
CA PRO A 154 11.88 4.58 17.35
C PRO A 154 11.94 3.80 16.04
N ARG A 155 10.96 4.00 15.16
CA ARG A 155 10.88 3.32 13.85
C ARG A 155 11.51 4.12 12.72
N PHE A 156 11.68 5.42 12.92
CA PHE A 156 12.22 6.35 11.95
C PHE A 156 13.31 7.23 12.58
N PRO A 157 14.47 6.66 13.01
CA PRO A 157 15.51 7.42 13.67
C PRO A 157 16.09 8.52 12.75
N ASP A 158 16.37 9.70 13.31
CA ASP A 158 16.85 10.87 12.56
C ASP A 158 18.09 10.62 11.74
N HIS A 159 19.05 9.83 12.25
CA HIS A 159 20.28 9.55 11.54
C HIS A 159 20.08 8.84 10.20
N ALA A 160 18.95 8.14 10.04
CA ALA A 160 18.63 7.38 8.84
C ALA A 160 17.57 8.06 7.96
N PHE A 161 16.56 8.67 8.59
CA PHE A 161 15.35 9.12 7.89
C PHE A 161 15.20 10.62 7.78
N ALA A 162 15.94 11.45 8.58
CA ALA A 162 15.83 12.89 8.45
C ALA A 162 16.33 13.36 7.08
N TYR A 163 15.63 14.36 6.52
CA TYR A 163 16.04 14.99 5.27
C TYR A 163 17.48 15.54 5.38
N ARG A 164 18.27 15.28 4.37
CA ARG A 164 19.62 15.82 4.24
C ARG A 164 19.79 16.44 2.87
N GLN A 165 20.01 17.75 2.87
CA GLN A 165 20.36 18.47 1.65
C GLN A 165 21.60 17.85 1.03
N ASP A 166 21.56 17.60 -0.28
CA ASP A 166 22.68 17.13 -1.06
C ASP A 166 22.87 18.02 -2.28
N ASP A 167 24.08 18.56 -2.46
CA ASP A 167 24.39 19.46 -3.56
C ASP A 167 24.21 18.75 -4.91
N GLY A 168 23.52 19.42 -5.81
CA GLY A 168 23.25 18.92 -7.15
C GLY A 168 21.98 18.06 -7.30
N TYR A 169 21.25 17.84 -6.20
CA TYR A 169 19.93 17.17 -6.21
C TYR A 169 18.81 18.12 -5.81
N GLY A 170 17.57 17.67 -5.91
CA GLY A 170 16.40 18.50 -5.62
C GLY A 170 16.32 18.93 -4.15
N ASN A 171 15.75 20.11 -3.92
CA ASN A 171 15.57 20.66 -2.59
C ASN A 171 14.18 20.35 -2.07
N ARG A 172 14.10 19.90 -0.80
CA ARG A 172 12.83 19.73 -0.11
C ARG A 172 12.10 21.06 0.04
N TYR A 173 10.80 21.04 -0.24
CA TYR A 173 9.87 22.11 0.10
C TYR A 173 8.88 21.62 1.16
N ALA A 174 8.99 22.14 2.37
CA ALA A 174 8.26 21.61 3.53
C ALA A 174 6.73 21.67 3.37
N ALA A 175 6.21 22.70 2.70
CA ALA A 175 4.76 22.86 2.48
C ALA A 175 4.17 21.81 1.53
N SER A 176 4.97 21.20 0.65
CA SER A 176 4.51 20.14 -0.26
C SER A 176 4.17 18.82 0.46
N ALA A 177 4.55 18.66 1.74
CA ALA A 177 4.16 17.47 2.51
C ALA A 177 2.65 17.39 2.73
N THR A 178 1.95 18.51 2.73
CA THR A 178 0.49 18.57 2.93
C THR A 178 -0.22 17.81 1.82
N THR A 179 -1.10 16.86 2.19
CA THR A 179 -1.85 15.94 1.35
C THR A 179 -1.07 14.74 0.77
N PHE A 180 0.27 14.78 0.79
CA PHE A 180 1.08 13.66 0.31
C PHE A 180 1.35 12.60 1.37
N LEU A 181 1.66 11.39 0.90
CA LEU A 181 2.21 10.31 1.71
C LEU A 181 3.65 10.67 2.10
N THR A 182 3.88 10.92 3.38
CA THR A 182 5.21 11.33 3.89
C THR A 182 6.03 10.17 4.40
N GLY A 183 5.39 9.08 4.81
CA GLY A 183 6.08 7.87 5.24
C GLY A 183 5.16 6.67 5.35
N GLU A 184 5.77 5.51 5.42
CA GLU A 184 5.07 4.24 5.59
C GLU A 184 5.89 3.23 6.38
N LEU A 185 5.20 2.33 7.07
CA LEU A 185 5.76 1.13 7.70
C LEU A 185 5.09 -0.10 7.10
N THR A 186 5.87 -1.05 6.63
CA THR A 186 5.37 -2.33 6.12
C THR A 186 5.95 -3.47 6.94
N ALA A 187 5.09 -4.34 7.46
CA ALA A 187 5.52 -5.51 8.22
C ALA A 187 6.13 -6.58 7.31
N VAL A 188 7.29 -7.08 7.68
CA VAL A 188 7.92 -8.24 7.04
C VAL A 188 7.41 -9.50 7.73
N LEU A 189 6.66 -10.32 7.01
CA LEU A 189 6.06 -11.54 7.54
C LEU A 189 7.02 -12.73 7.42
N GLY A 190 7.12 -13.53 8.48
CA GLY A 190 7.81 -14.83 8.45
C GLY A 190 9.31 -14.82 8.76
N ILE A 191 9.92 -13.67 9.08
CA ILE A 191 11.38 -13.58 9.31
C ILE A 191 11.77 -13.73 10.80
N ALA A 192 10.91 -13.37 11.74
CA ALA A 192 11.19 -13.47 13.18
C ALA A 192 9.93 -13.65 14.01
N LYS A 193 10.11 -14.03 15.31
CA LYS A 193 9.01 -14.08 16.29
C LYS A 193 8.37 -12.69 16.51
N ASP A 194 9.16 -11.63 16.38
CA ASP A 194 8.71 -10.25 16.48
C ASP A 194 8.53 -9.65 15.07
N THR A 195 7.49 -8.84 14.90
CA THR A 195 7.21 -8.19 13.63
C THR A 195 8.32 -7.20 13.30
N THR A 196 9.08 -7.51 12.24
CA THR A 196 10.05 -6.58 11.66
C THR A 196 9.31 -5.66 10.69
N PHE A 197 9.64 -4.38 10.70
CA PHE A 197 9.07 -3.41 9.78
C PHE A 197 10.16 -2.82 8.89
N ILE A 198 9.79 -2.59 7.63
CA ILE A 198 10.53 -1.72 6.71
C ILE A 198 9.81 -0.37 6.73
N GLY A 199 10.57 0.68 7.04
CA GLY A 199 10.09 2.05 7.01
C GLY A 199 10.56 2.76 5.75
N HIS A 200 9.68 3.57 5.15
CA HIS A 200 9.99 4.50 4.07
C HIS A 200 9.59 5.92 4.47
N VAL A 201 10.38 6.91 4.05
CA VAL A 201 10.06 8.34 4.18
C VAL A 201 10.33 9.02 2.85
N TYR A 202 9.41 9.92 2.44
CA TYR A 202 9.46 10.61 1.16
C TYR A 202 9.51 12.12 1.38
N TYR A 203 10.41 12.81 0.70
CA TYR A 203 10.56 14.26 0.74
C TYR A 203 10.32 14.85 -0.63
N TYR A 204 9.54 15.91 -0.69
CA TYR A 204 9.02 16.49 -1.91
C TYR A 204 9.57 17.89 -2.16
N ASP A 205 9.71 18.26 -3.44
CA ASP A 205 9.99 19.63 -3.87
C ASP A 205 8.70 20.49 -3.90
N ASP A 206 8.78 21.69 -4.41
CA ASP A 206 7.65 22.62 -4.58
C ASP A 206 6.63 22.19 -5.64
N ARG A 207 6.97 21.21 -6.47
CA ARG A 207 6.10 20.62 -7.49
C ARG A 207 5.47 19.30 -7.06
N GLY A 208 5.77 18.81 -5.85
CA GLY A 208 5.30 17.53 -5.33
C GLY A 208 6.06 16.33 -5.90
N GLN A 209 7.25 16.51 -6.46
CA GLN A 209 8.12 15.44 -6.91
C GLN A 209 8.99 14.94 -5.75
N VAL A 210 9.20 13.62 -5.65
CA VAL A 210 10.04 13.04 -4.59
C VAL A 210 11.51 13.31 -4.88
N VAL A 211 12.12 14.24 -4.15
CA VAL A 211 13.54 14.60 -4.30
C VAL A 211 14.48 13.79 -3.41
N GLN A 212 13.95 13.22 -2.32
CA GLN A 212 14.69 12.29 -1.48
C GLN A 212 13.74 11.24 -0.91
N SER A 213 14.15 9.98 -0.92
CA SER A 213 13.52 8.93 -0.15
C SER A 213 14.54 8.21 0.73
N CYS A 214 14.08 7.75 1.90
CA CYS A 214 14.88 6.98 2.83
C CYS A 214 14.13 5.72 3.21
N ALA A 215 14.78 4.58 3.15
CA ALA A 215 14.19 3.28 3.49
C ALA A 215 15.08 2.49 4.44
N SER A 216 14.49 1.81 5.42
CA SER A 216 15.21 0.73 6.09
C SER A 216 15.17 -0.54 5.25
N ASN A 217 16.16 -1.40 5.39
CA ASN A 217 16.22 -2.68 4.68
C ASN A 217 16.24 -3.88 5.64
N ILE A 218 15.98 -5.07 5.13
CA ILE A 218 15.91 -6.30 5.93
C ILE A 218 17.26 -6.73 6.51
N LEU A 219 18.36 -6.17 6.02
CA LEU A 219 19.72 -6.44 6.49
C LEU A 219 20.11 -5.57 7.69
N GLY A 220 19.18 -4.74 8.18
CA GLY A 220 19.37 -3.85 9.32
C GLY A 220 20.06 -2.53 8.99
N GLY A 221 20.18 -2.20 7.70
CA GLY A 221 20.69 -0.91 7.22
C GLY A 221 19.60 0.01 6.67
N TYR A 222 20.06 1.07 6.03
CA TYR A 222 19.22 2.11 5.45
C TYR A 222 19.71 2.45 4.05
N ASP A 223 18.77 2.64 3.15
CA ASP A 223 19.01 3.07 1.79
C ASP A 223 18.45 4.48 1.63
N ARG A 224 19.23 5.37 1.01
CA ARG A 224 18.78 6.71 0.69
C ARG A 224 18.94 6.97 -0.79
N GLU A 225 17.87 7.44 -1.39
CA GLU A 225 17.80 7.84 -2.77
C GLU A 225 17.60 9.35 -2.86
N ASP A 226 18.44 10.02 -3.65
CA ASP A 226 18.35 11.44 -3.98
C ASP A 226 18.07 11.56 -5.48
N THR A 227 17.05 12.34 -5.86
CA THR A 227 16.58 12.48 -7.26
C THR A 227 16.63 13.93 -7.69
N ARG A 228 17.09 14.17 -8.92
CA ARG A 228 17.06 15.47 -9.58
C ARG A 228 16.18 15.41 -10.81
N TYR A 229 15.33 16.39 -10.94
CA TYR A 229 14.44 16.57 -12.07
C TYR A 229 14.84 17.76 -12.94
N ASP A 230 14.48 17.73 -14.20
CA ASP A 230 14.49 18.92 -15.07
C ASP A 230 13.18 19.73 -14.87
N PHE A 231 13.07 20.83 -15.61
CA PHE A 231 11.86 21.69 -15.53
C PHE A 231 10.60 21.04 -16.09
N THR A 232 10.74 19.97 -16.89
CA THR A 232 9.62 19.21 -17.48
C THR A 232 9.18 18.03 -16.59
N GLY A 233 9.95 17.72 -15.54
CA GLY A 233 9.67 16.64 -14.61
C GLY A 233 10.37 15.31 -14.94
N ASN A 234 11.28 15.30 -15.91
CA ASN A 234 12.10 14.11 -16.17
C ASN A 234 13.22 13.98 -15.14
N VAL A 235 13.51 12.75 -14.71
CA VAL A 235 14.61 12.45 -13.81
C VAL A 235 15.95 12.61 -14.59
N THR A 236 16.80 13.57 -14.21
CA THR A 236 18.09 13.80 -14.86
C THR A 236 19.25 13.17 -14.10
N ALA A 237 19.10 12.95 -12.81
CA ALA A 237 20.07 12.21 -12.00
C ALA A 237 19.37 11.52 -10.82
N ARG A 238 19.92 10.38 -10.44
CA ARG A 238 19.49 9.59 -9.28
C ARG A 238 20.72 9.05 -8.58
N ARG A 239 20.79 9.20 -7.26
CA ARG A 239 21.84 8.63 -6.43
C ARG A 239 21.22 7.75 -5.37
N VAL A 240 21.70 6.52 -5.26
CA VAL A 240 21.29 5.58 -4.21
C VAL A 240 22.51 5.26 -3.33
N ARG A 241 22.34 5.42 -2.02
CA ARG A 241 23.36 5.08 -1.02
C ARG A 241 22.86 3.92 -0.18
N HIS A 242 23.58 2.83 -0.22
CA HIS A 242 23.31 1.60 0.54
C HIS A 242 24.22 1.54 1.78
N SER A 243 23.67 1.89 2.96
CA SER A 243 24.47 1.98 4.18
C SER A 243 25.05 0.65 4.64
N THR A 244 24.35 -0.47 4.39
CA THR A 244 24.77 -1.80 4.84
C THR A 244 26.05 -2.27 4.16
N VAL A 245 26.22 -1.96 2.88
CA VAL A 245 27.34 -2.42 2.06
C VAL A 245 28.31 -1.29 1.70
N GLY A 246 27.99 -0.04 2.05
CA GLY A 246 28.81 1.12 1.74
C GLY A 246 28.90 1.43 0.24
N ILE A 247 27.89 1.04 -0.53
CA ILE A 247 27.84 1.26 -1.98
C ILE A 247 27.04 2.52 -2.28
N THR A 248 27.54 3.31 -3.23
CA THR A 248 26.85 4.46 -3.82
C THR A 248 26.71 4.24 -5.32
N GLU A 249 25.48 4.25 -5.81
CA GLU A 249 25.16 4.21 -7.22
C GLU A 249 24.70 5.60 -7.68
N GLU A 250 25.27 6.10 -8.77
CA GLU A 250 24.91 7.38 -9.36
C GLU A 250 24.47 7.13 -10.81
N HIS A 251 23.24 7.44 -11.12
CA HIS A 251 22.68 7.34 -12.47
C HIS A 251 22.49 8.74 -13.06
N ALA A 252 22.79 8.89 -14.35
CA ALA A 252 22.45 10.09 -15.10
C ALA A 252 21.66 9.72 -16.36
N TYR A 253 20.69 10.58 -16.67
CA TYR A 253 19.75 10.37 -17.77
C TYR A 253 19.74 11.57 -18.69
N THR A 254 19.73 11.33 -20.00
CA THR A 254 19.54 12.36 -21.01
C THR A 254 18.31 12.11 -21.84
N TYR A 255 17.66 13.18 -22.30
CA TYR A 255 16.42 13.12 -23.04
C TYR A 255 16.50 13.96 -24.31
N ASP A 256 15.71 13.59 -25.30
CA ASP A 256 15.50 14.43 -26.46
C ASP A 256 14.47 15.55 -26.18
N GLN A 257 14.22 16.40 -27.18
CA GLN A 257 13.27 17.51 -27.08
C GLN A 257 11.81 17.06 -26.86
N ALA A 258 11.48 15.81 -27.17
CA ALA A 258 10.17 15.22 -26.94
C ALA A 258 10.05 14.52 -25.56
N GLY A 259 11.09 14.60 -24.71
CA GLY A 259 11.13 13.97 -23.38
C GLY A 259 11.37 12.44 -23.43
N ARG A 260 11.88 11.91 -24.56
CA ARG A 260 12.20 10.48 -24.67
C ARG A 260 13.62 10.22 -24.20
N LEU A 261 13.81 9.17 -23.40
CA LEU A 261 15.11 8.80 -22.83
C LEU A 261 16.09 8.41 -23.94
N LEU A 262 17.22 9.10 -24.01
CA LEU A 262 18.30 8.81 -24.96
C LEU A 262 19.39 7.93 -24.34
N THR A 263 19.93 8.35 -23.20
CA THR A 263 21.01 7.61 -22.54
C THR A 263 20.74 7.44 -21.05
N GLU A 264 21.19 6.32 -20.54
CA GLU A 264 21.34 6.07 -19.12
C GLU A 264 22.77 5.67 -18.84
N THR A 265 23.44 6.37 -17.94
CA THR A 265 24.79 6.04 -17.48
C THR A 265 24.79 5.79 -15.98
N MET A 266 25.75 5.03 -15.50
CA MET A 266 25.94 4.72 -14.08
C MET A 266 27.41 4.87 -13.67
N ARG A 267 27.61 5.35 -12.45
CA ARG A 267 28.87 5.29 -11.71
C ARG A 267 28.68 4.55 -10.40
N LEU A 268 29.61 3.70 -10.04
CA LEU A 268 29.63 3.00 -8.78
C LEU A 268 30.77 3.56 -7.92
N ASN A 269 30.45 4.03 -6.70
CA ASN A 269 31.41 4.57 -5.73
C ASN A 269 32.34 5.67 -6.30
N GLY A 270 31.80 6.53 -7.18
CA GLY A 270 32.60 7.58 -7.84
C GLY A 270 33.62 7.09 -8.86
N GLY A 271 33.54 5.82 -9.27
CA GLY A 271 34.39 5.23 -10.30
C GLY A 271 34.09 5.73 -11.72
N ASN A 272 34.53 4.98 -12.70
CA ASN A 272 34.29 5.31 -14.11
C ASN A 272 32.81 5.21 -14.46
N GLU A 273 32.37 6.09 -15.33
CA GLU A 273 31.03 6.08 -15.89
C GLU A 273 30.90 4.95 -16.91
N VAL A 274 29.79 4.22 -16.81
CA VAL A 274 29.43 3.14 -17.73
C VAL A 274 28.08 3.47 -18.33
N THR A 275 27.95 3.38 -19.66
CA THR A 275 26.67 3.50 -20.32
C THR A 275 25.88 2.19 -20.13
N LEU A 276 24.70 2.28 -19.53
CA LEU A 276 23.82 1.14 -19.33
C LEU A 276 22.87 0.93 -20.50
N SER A 277 22.44 2.02 -21.13
CA SER A 277 21.60 1.95 -22.33
C SER A 277 21.78 3.20 -23.19
N GLU A 278 21.76 3.03 -24.50
CA GLU A 278 21.64 4.07 -25.50
C GLU A 278 20.47 3.79 -26.41
N ARG A 279 19.59 4.75 -26.61
CA ARG A 279 18.32 4.57 -27.34
C ARG A 279 18.24 5.53 -28.51
N THR A 280 17.81 5.03 -29.66
CA THR A 280 17.47 5.86 -30.80
C THR A 280 15.99 5.71 -31.17
N TYR A 281 15.43 6.73 -31.76
CA TYR A 281 14.03 6.76 -32.16
C TYR A 281 13.93 7.11 -33.65
N ASP A 282 12.91 6.56 -34.31
CA ASP A 282 12.60 6.87 -35.71
C ASP A 282 11.87 8.22 -35.84
N GLU A 283 11.63 8.66 -37.08
CA GLU A 283 10.98 9.93 -37.39
C GLU A 283 9.56 10.08 -36.82
N VAL A 284 8.88 8.97 -36.54
CA VAL A 284 7.55 8.95 -35.92
C VAL A 284 7.59 8.71 -34.41
N GLY A 285 8.79 8.71 -33.81
CA GLY A 285 8.98 8.62 -32.37
C GLY A 285 8.95 7.21 -31.79
N ARG A 286 9.00 6.17 -32.61
CA ARG A 286 9.07 4.79 -32.13
C ARG A 286 10.53 4.43 -31.83
N LEU A 287 10.75 3.58 -30.81
CA LEU A 287 12.08 3.09 -30.46
C LEU A 287 12.65 2.29 -31.63
N ALA A 288 13.77 2.75 -32.19
CA ALA A 288 14.46 2.12 -33.34
C ALA A 288 15.54 1.16 -32.87
N SER A 289 16.35 1.52 -31.85
CA SER A 289 17.39 0.64 -31.30
C SER A 289 17.62 0.90 -29.79
N ILE A 290 18.14 -0.12 -29.12
CA ILE A 290 18.73 -0.06 -27.77
C ILE A 290 20.11 -0.68 -27.88
N GLY A 291 21.14 0.07 -27.47
CA GLY A 291 22.53 -0.37 -27.37
C GLY A 291 22.99 -0.52 -25.93
#